data_22ad4c624445e9f0cbc9fde6f5c8ed7f
#
_entry.id   22ad4c624445e9f0cbc9fde6f5c8ed7f
#
_cell.length_a   1.000
_cell.length_b   1.000
_cell.length_c   1.000
_cell.angle_alpha   90.00
_cell.angle_beta   90.00
_cell.angle_gamma   90.00
#
_symmetry.space_group_name_H-M   'P 1'
#
loop_
_entity.id
_entity.type
_entity.pdbx_description
1 polymer ?
#
loop_
_entity_poly.entity_id
_entity_poly.type
_entity_poly.pdbx_seq_one_letter_code
_entity_poly.pdbx_strand_id
1 'polypeptide(L)'
;MFYLIVYDRNTSTRTSLETFADDHADEAFEKRLVYELNHAENNTVEVALLQSEDFAVLRRTHARYFSTVAELVEDVRRAMSHRKSA
;
A
#
# COMPACT_ATOMS: atom_id res chain seq x y z
N MET A 1 12.42 5.33 2.30
CA MET A 1 11.98 4.37 1.28
C MET A 1 10.67 4.81 0.67
N PHE A 2 10.56 4.71 -0.64
CA PHE A 2 9.33 5.01 -1.36
C PHE A 2 8.59 3.72 -1.70
N TYR A 3 7.27 3.79 -1.62
CA TYR A 3 6.38 2.67 -1.92
C TYR A 3 5.37 3.14 -2.96
N LEU A 4 5.39 2.50 -4.12
CA LEU A 4 4.48 2.79 -5.23
C LEU A 4 3.40 1.72 -5.25
N ILE A 5 2.16 2.14 -5.05
CA ILE A 5 1.02 1.26 -4.87
C ILE A 5 0.01 1.51 -5.98
N VAL A 6 -0.46 0.44 -6.59
CA VAL A 6 -1.62 0.46 -7.46
C VAL A 6 -2.74 -0.28 -6.76
N TYR A 7 -3.86 0.39 -6.55
CA TYR A 7 -4.97 -0.10 -5.76
C TYR A 7 -6.27 0.01 -6.55
N ASP A 8 -7.03 -1.07 -6.60
CA ASP A 8 -8.34 -1.09 -7.22
C ASP A 8 -9.42 -0.90 -6.15
N ARG A 9 -10.09 0.26 -6.19
CA ARG A 9 -11.13 0.59 -5.22
C ARG A 9 -12.40 -0.22 -5.41
N ASN A 10 -12.62 -0.72 -6.62
CA ASN A 10 -13.80 -1.51 -6.95
C ASN A 10 -13.76 -2.88 -6.26
N THR A 11 -12.59 -3.49 -6.24
CA THR A 11 -12.38 -4.79 -5.60
C THR A 11 -11.72 -4.69 -4.23
N SER A 12 -11.35 -3.48 -3.82
CA SER A 12 -10.59 -3.23 -2.58
C SER A 12 -9.30 -4.05 -2.53
N THR A 13 -8.61 -4.13 -3.64
CA THR A 13 -7.43 -4.98 -3.81
C THR A 13 -6.22 -4.17 -4.25
N ARG A 14 -5.09 -4.38 -3.58
CA ARG A 14 -3.81 -3.89 -4.04
C ARG A 14 -3.32 -4.80 -5.16
N THR A 15 -3.14 -4.25 -6.36
CA THR A 15 -2.70 -5.01 -7.53
C THR A 15 -1.20 -4.97 -7.74
N SER A 16 -0.53 -3.96 -7.19
CA SER A 16 0.92 -3.81 -7.33
C SER A 16 1.51 -3.06 -6.14
N LEU A 17 2.71 -3.44 -5.76
CA LEU A 17 3.52 -2.76 -4.77
C LEU A 17 4.98 -2.83 -5.21
N GLU A 18 5.59 -1.67 -5.43
CA GLU A 18 7.01 -1.56 -5.74
C GLU A 18 7.70 -0.67 -4.73
N THR A 19 8.94 -1.01 -4.39
CA THR A 19 9.74 -0.25 -3.43
C THR A 19 10.94 0.38 -4.10
N PHE A 20 11.28 1.59 -3.64
CA PHE A 20 12.43 2.34 -4.14
C PHE A 20 13.20 2.90 -2.95
N ALA A 21 14.52 2.83 -3.00
CA ALA A 21 15.36 3.44 -1.99
C ALA A 21 15.22 4.97 -2.03
N ASP A 22 15.55 5.65 -0.94
CA ASP A 22 15.38 7.10 -0.84
C ASP A 22 16.20 7.87 -1.87
N ASP A 23 17.35 7.34 -2.29
CA ASP A 23 18.19 7.95 -3.32
C ASP A 23 17.71 7.66 -4.75
N HIS A 24 16.63 6.91 -4.91
CA HIS A 24 16.00 6.59 -6.20
C HIS A 24 14.64 7.28 -6.36
N ALA A 25 14.48 8.44 -5.75
CA ALA A 25 13.22 9.20 -5.82
C ALA A 25 12.79 9.52 -7.25
N ASP A 26 13.74 9.84 -8.12
CA ASP A 26 13.44 10.17 -9.53
C ASP A 26 12.80 9.00 -10.26
N GLU A 27 13.32 7.79 -10.03
CA GLU A 27 12.75 6.57 -10.63
C GLU A 27 11.33 6.31 -10.10
N ALA A 28 11.11 6.53 -8.80
CA ALA A 28 9.81 6.35 -8.18
C ALA A 28 8.77 7.31 -8.78
N PHE A 29 9.13 8.57 -8.94
CA PHE A 29 8.24 9.57 -9.53
C PHE A 29 7.94 9.31 -10.99
N GLU A 30 8.94 8.89 -11.78
CA GLU A 30 8.74 8.52 -13.18
C GLU A 30 7.78 7.34 -13.31
N LYS A 31 7.98 6.32 -12.49
CA LYS A 31 7.14 5.13 -12.53
C LYS A 31 5.70 5.43 -12.11
N ARG A 32 5.54 6.27 -11.11
CA ARG A 32 4.22 6.76 -10.71
C ARG A 32 3.50 7.41 -11.89
N LEU A 33 4.19 8.27 -12.63
CA LEU A 33 3.61 8.95 -13.78
C LEU A 33 3.20 7.96 -14.85
N VAL A 34 4.04 6.97 -15.14
CA VAL A 34 3.72 5.91 -16.11
C VAL A 34 2.45 5.16 -15.71
N TYR A 35 2.33 4.78 -14.44
CA TYR A 35 1.15 4.08 -13.95
C TYR A 35 -0.10 4.94 -13.99
N GLU A 36 0.01 6.23 -13.64
CA GLU A 36 -1.11 7.16 -13.73
C GLU A 36 -1.60 7.30 -15.17
N LEU A 37 -0.69 7.39 -16.13
CA LEU A 37 -1.03 7.47 -17.54
C LEU A 37 -1.69 6.17 -18.04
N ASN A 38 -1.17 5.03 -17.62
CA ASN A 38 -1.71 3.73 -18.03
C ASN A 38 -3.12 3.48 -17.50
N HIS A 39 -3.47 4.10 -16.37
CA HIS A 39 -4.78 3.93 -15.72
C HIS A 39 -5.65 5.18 -15.80
N ALA A 40 -5.30 6.14 -16.63
CA ALA A 40 -5.96 7.45 -16.69
C ALA A 40 -7.48 7.35 -16.98
N GLU A 41 -7.89 6.34 -17.74
CA GLU A 41 -9.30 6.14 -18.11
C GLU A 41 -10.06 5.27 -17.10
N ASN A 42 -9.37 4.72 -16.11
CA ASN A 42 -9.98 3.82 -15.15
C ASN A 42 -10.15 4.52 -13.79
N ASN A 43 -11.35 5.00 -13.52
CA ASN A 43 -11.69 5.75 -12.31
C ASN A 43 -11.59 4.92 -11.03
N THR A 44 -11.55 3.60 -11.13
CA THR A 44 -11.51 2.73 -9.96
C THR A 44 -10.09 2.43 -9.51
N VAL A 45 -9.09 2.73 -10.33
CA VAL A 45 -7.69 2.48 -10.00
C VAL A 45 -7.05 3.72 -9.41
N GLU A 46 -6.42 3.53 -8.28
CA GLU A 46 -5.69 4.57 -7.57
C GLU A 46 -4.20 4.25 -7.59
N VAL A 47 -3.39 5.23 -7.95
CA VAL A 47 -1.93 5.12 -7.92
C VAL A 47 -1.42 6.03 -6.83
N ALA A 48 -0.71 5.48 -5.85
CA ALA A 48 -0.19 6.23 -4.71
C ALA A 48 1.31 6.01 -4.57
N LEU A 49 2.05 7.09 -4.41
CA LEU A 49 3.46 7.04 -4.06
C LEU A 49 3.62 7.58 -2.64
N LEU A 50 4.06 6.74 -1.74
CA LEU A 50 4.17 7.03 -0.32
C LEU A 50 5.61 6.90 0.14
N GLN A 51 6.02 7.75 1.06
CA GLN A 51 7.34 7.66 1.68
C GLN A 51 7.18 7.27 3.14
N SER A 52 7.99 6.31 3.60
CA SER A 52 7.99 5.86 4.98
C SER A 52 9.39 5.35 5.35
N GLU A 53 9.70 5.39 6.63
CA GLU A 53 10.96 4.86 7.14
C GLU A 53 11.07 3.36 6.93
N ASP A 54 9.96 2.65 7.15
CA ASP A 54 9.91 1.22 6.93
C ASP A 54 8.49 0.76 6.60
N PHE A 55 8.39 -0.50 6.19
CA PHE A 55 7.13 -1.11 5.77
C PHE A 55 6.12 -1.21 6.90
N ALA A 56 6.56 -1.47 8.12
CA ALA A 56 5.66 -1.62 9.27
C ALA A 56 4.95 -0.30 9.59
N VAL A 57 5.65 0.81 9.51
CA VAL A 57 5.05 2.15 9.70
C VAL A 57 4.05 2.44 8.58
N LEU A 58 4.42 2.16 7.34
CA LEU A 58 3.56 2.37 6.18
C LEU A 58 2.27 1.57 6.30
N ARG A 59 2.37 0.30 6.66
CA ARG A 59 1.23 -0.60 6.83
C ARG A 59 0.25 -0.10 7.89
N ARG A 60 0.76 0.48 8.95
CA ARG A 60 -0.04 1.02 10.04
C ARG A 60 -0.73 2.32 9.67
N THR A 61 -0.02 3.24 9.00
CA THR A 61 -0.53 4.56 8.66
C THR A 61 -1.42 4.57 7.41
N HIS A 62 -1.23 3.60 6.52
CA HIS A 62 -1.96 3.48 5.26
C HIS A 62 -2.59 2.09 5.13
N ALA A 63 -3.26 1.66 6.18
CA ALA A 63 -3.80 0.30 6.32
C ALA A 63 -4.70 -0.11 5.16
N ARG A 64 -5.46 0.81 4.59
CA ARG A 64 -6.40 0.50 3.51
C ARG A 64 -5.74 -0.11 2.27
N TYR A 65 -4.46 0.20 2.02
CA TYR A 65 -3.72 -0.34 0.89
C TYR A 65 -3.13 -1.73 1.17
N PHE A 66 -3.07 -2.11 2.44
CA PHE A 66 -2.37 -3.31 2.88
C PHE A 66 -3.29 -4.33 3.55
N SER A 67 -4.58 -4.01 3.67
CA SER A 67 -5.51 -4.86 4.40
C SER A 67 -6.61 -5.37 3.48
N THR A 68 -6.53 -6.65 3.11
CA THR A 68 -7.69 -7.40 2.62
C THR A 68 -8.57 -7.74 3.83
N VAL A 69 -9.79 -8.20 3.58
CA VAL A 69 -10.66 -8.66 4.66
C VAL A 69 -9.97 -9.76 5.47
N ALA A 70 -9.30 -10.69 4.78
CA ALA A 70 -8.57 -11.77 5.44
C ALA A 70 -7.43 -11.26 6.32
N GLU A 71 -6.67 -10.29 5.84
CA GLU A 71 -5.59 -9.67 6.60
C GLU A 71 -6.13 -8.91 7.82
N LEU A 72 -7.24 -8.20 7.68
CA LEU A 72 -7.89 -7.49 8.78
C LEU A 72 -8.35 -8.45 9.86
N VAL A 73 -8.96 -9.56 9.48
CA VAL A 73 -9.39 -10.61 10.42
C VAL A 73 -8.20 -11.17 11.17
N GLU A 74 -7.11 -11.44 10.47
CA GLU A 74 -5.90 -11.96 11.08
C GLU A 74 -5.27 -10.97 12.06
N ASP A 75 -5.23 -9.69 11.70
CA ASP A 75 -4.69 -8.64 12.57
C ASP A 75 -5.53 -8.49 13.84
N VAL A 76 -6.86 -8.55 13.73
CA VAL A 76 -7.76 -8.52 14.87
C VAL A 76 -7.54 -9.74 15.77
N ARG A 77 -7.39 -10.91 15.16
CA ARG A 77 -7.16 -12.16 15.90
C ARG A 77 -5.86 -12.09 16.69
N ARG A 78 -4.79 -11.57 16.12
CA ARG A 78 -3.51 -11.38 16.80
C ARG A 78 -3.63 -10.39 17.95
N ALA A 79 -4.34 -9.28 17.75
CA ALA A 79 -4.56 -8.29 18.78
C ALA A 79 -5.34 -8.89 19.96
N MET A 80 -6.35 -9.67 19.70
CA MET A 80 -7.14 -10.35 20.73
C MET A 80 -6.31 -11.38 21.47
N SER A 81 -5.51 -12.17 20.77
CA SER A 81 -4.59 -13.14 21.36
C SER A 81 -3.58 -12.48 22.28
N HIS A 82 -3.06 -11.36 21.87
CA HIS A 82 -2.08 -10.60 22.65
C HIS A 82 -2.69 -10.06 23.94
N ARG A 83 -3.93 -9.60 23.89
CA ARG A 83 -4.65 -9.12 25.07
C ARG A 83 -4.91 -10.23 26.08
N LYS A 84 -5.18 -11.42 25.60
CA LYS A 84 -5.42 -12.59 26.47
C LYS A 84 -4.15 -13.06 27.18
N SER A 85 -3.00 -12.77 26.60
CA SER A 85 -1.71 -13.15 27.16
C SER A 85 -1.26 -12.21 28.28
N ALA A 86 -1.88 -11.06 28.36
CA ALA A 86 -1.60 -10.10 29.40
C ALA A 86 -2.53 -10.30 30.59
#